data_f099e31a455d29c47acb1b53a54bd91f
#
_entry.id   f099e31a455d29c47acb1b53a54bd91f
#
_cell.length_a   1.000
_cell.length_b   1.000
_cell.length_c   1.000
_cell.angle_alpha   90.00
_cell.angle_beta   90.00
_cell.angle_gamma   90.00
#
_symmetry.space_group_name_H-M   'P 1'
#
loop_
_entity.id
_entity.type
_entity.pdbx_description
1 polymer ?
#
loop_
_entity_poly.entity_id
_entity_poly.type
_entity_poly.pdbx_seq_one_letter_code
_entity_poly.pdbx_strand_id
1 'polypeptide(L)'
;MGQQGSLTRVWAEKGTRPRAIRQQQFECSYIYGAACPSTGQAVGLVLPCVNSAAMEIHMETIAQQVPKGRHAVLIVDGAAWHSYKLNQPNVTLVKLPPYSPELNPIEQVWLWLKQKWLSNRAYDNYEAIVDACCEAWNHFADDKALVSRLCRRKWASM
;
A
#
# COMPACT_ATOMS: atom_id res chain seq x y z
N MET A 1 -3.98 -4.76 -7.49
CA MET A 1 -2.93 -5.30 -8.40
C MET A 1 -3.50 -6.56 -9.02
N GLY A 2 -3.14 -6.90 -10.28
CA GLY A 2 -3.74 -8.06 -10.94
C GLY A 2 -3.24 -8.30 -12.35
N GLN A 3 -3.89 -9.25 -13.03
CA GLN A 3 -3.53 -9.68 -14.38
C GLN A 3 -3.72 -8.58 -15.44
N GLN A 4 -4.61 -7.62 -15.25
CA GLN A 4 -4.58 -6.36 -16.01
C GLN A 4 -3.41 -5.49 -15.57
N GLY A 5 -2.18 -5.94 -15.84
CA GLY A 5 -0.96 -5.33 -15.36
C GLY A 5 -0.79 -3.87 -15.78
N SER A 6 -0.13 -3.10 -14.93
CA SER A 6 0.33 -1.75 -15.29
C SER A 6 1.68 -1.84 -15.99
N LEU A 7 1.83 -1.05 -17.06
CA LEU A 7 3.10 -0.89 -17.74
C LEU A 7 3.86 0.30 -17.13
N THR A 8 5.16 0.15 -16.94
CA THR A 8 6.05 1.23 -16.55
C THR A 8 7.24 1.31 -17.50
N ARG A 9 7.88 2.47 -17.56
CA ARG A 9 9.08 2.68 -18.37
C ARG A 9 10.24 1.89 -17.77
N VAL A 10 11.01 1.26 -18.64
CA VAL A 10 12.25 0.55 -18.29
C VAL A 10 13.43 1.17 -19.01
N TRP A 11 14.60 1.08 -18.42
CA TRP A 11 15.84 1.43 -19.10
C TRP A 11 16.15 0.39 -20.16
N ALA A 12 16.52 0.85 -21.34
CA ALA A 12 16.88 0.00 -22.47
C ALA A 12 17.95 0.70 -23.31
N GLU A 13 18.62 -0.05 -24.18
CA GLU A 13 19.56 0.49 -25.13
C GLU A 13 18.89 1.52 -26.04
N LYS A 14 19.61 2.61 -26.35
CA LYS A 14 19.10 3.69 -27.21
C LYS A 14 18.68 3.13 -28.58
N GLY A 15 17.45 3.45 -29.00
CA GLY A 15 16.91 2.99 -30.29
C GLY A 15 16.16 1.66 -30.19
N THR A 16 16.15 0.98 -29.04
CA THR A 16 15.38 -0.24 -28.82
C THR A 16 13.97 0.04 -28.29
N ARG A 17 13.04 -0.90 -28.53
CA ARG A 17 11.70 -0.91 -27.92
C ARG A 17 11.54 -2.19 -27.10
N PRO A 18 11.77 -2.14 -25.79
CA PRO A 18 11.53 -3.29 -24.91
C PRO A 18 10.09 -3.75 -25.02
N ARG A 19 9.89 -5.05 -25.15
CA ARG A 19 8.54 -5.65 -25.14
C ARG A 19 8.15 -5.93 -23.71
N ALA A 20 6.92 -5.58 -23.32
CA ALA A 20 6.31 -5.96 -22.04
C ALA A 20 5.12 -6.86 -22.30
N ILE A 21 4.94 -7.86 -21.44
CA ILE A 21 3.78 -8.76 -21.49
C ILE A 21 2.57 -7.98 -20.97
N ARG A 22 1.46 -8.09 -21.67
CA ARG A 22 0.15 -7.55 -21.23
C ARG A 22 -0.84 -8.68 -21.19
N GLN A 23 -1.32 -8.98 -20.00
CA GLN A 23 -2.42 -9.91 -19.78
C GLN A 23 -3.76 -9.17 -19.91
N GLN A 24 -4.80 -9.92 -20.33
CA GLN A 24 -6.17 -9.41 -20.45
C GLN A 24 -7.16 -10.14 -19.52
N GLN A 25 -6.63 -10.85 -18.53
CA GLN A 25 -7.42 -11.54 -17.51
C GLN A 25 -7.77 -10.58 -16.38
N PHE A 26 -8.70 -10.97 -15.49
CA PHE A 26 -9.34 -10.03 -14.55
C PHE A 26 -9.09 -10.35 -13.07
N GLU A 27 -8.32 -11.39 -12.76
CA GLU A 27 -7.98 -11.68 -11.37
C GLU A 27 -7.14 -10.55 -10.78
N CYS A 28 -7.51 -10.12 -9.59
CA CYS A 28 -6.80 -9.06 -8.89
C CYS A 28 -6.86 -9.25 -7.37
N SER A 29 -5.87 -8.71 -6.69
CA SER A 29 -5.85 -8.55 -5.24
C SER A 29 -5.55 -7.11 -4.85
N TYR A 30 -5.80 -6.77 -3.59
CA TYR A 30 -5.65 -5.44 -3.05
C TYR A 30 -4.67 -5.45 -1.89
N ILE A 31 -3.73 -4.51 -1.89
CA ILE A 31 -2.81 -4.30 -0.78
C ILE A 31 -3.38 -3.21 0.10
N TYR A 32 -3.69 -3.54 1.35
CA TYR A 32 -3.93 -2.59 2.42
C TYR A 32 -2.59 -2.29 3.09
N GLY A 33 -2.27 -1.04 3.27
CA GLY A 33 -0.97 -0.66 3.81
C GLY A 33 -1.06 0.57 4.70
N ALA A 34 -0.36 0.51 5.82
CA ALA A 34 -0.12 1.63 6.70
C ALA A 34 1.36 1.73 7.02
N ALA A 35 1.86 2.94 7.16
CA ALA A 35 3.26 3.19 7.46
C ALA A 35 3.40 4.30 8.50
N CYS A 36 4.31 4.11 9.44
CA CYS A 36 4.69 5.10 10.44
C CYS A 36 6.04 5.71 10.05
N PRO A 37 6.08 6.94 9.52
CA PRO A 37 7.33 7.54 9.02
C PRO A 37 8.34 7.83 10.13
N SER A 38 7.91 8.00 11.38
CA SER A 38 8.80 8.29 12.52
C SER A 38 9.56 7.06 13.01
N THR A 39 8.95 5.87 12.93
CA THR A 39 9.58 4.61 13.39
C THR A 39 10.09 3.74 12.24
N GLY A 40 9.65 4.01 11.02
CA GLY A 40 9.92 3.17 9.86
C GLY A 40 9.16 1.85 9.88
N GLN A 41 8.14 1.71 10.74
CA GLN A 41 7.29 0.53 10.76
C GLN A 41 6.22 0.62 9.67
N ALA A 42 5.89 -0.53 9.07
CA ALA A 42 4.80 -0.65 8.12
C ALA A 42 4.01 -1.93 8.38
N VAL A 43 2.70 -1.85 8.17
CA VAL A 43 1.77 -2.97 8.31
C VAL A 43 1.02 -3.13 7.01
N GLY A 44 0.93 -4.34 6.47
CA GLY A 44 0.21 -4.60 5.23
C GLY A 44 -0.55 -5.90 5.24
N LEU A 45 -1.64 -5.93 4.49
CA LEU A 45 -2.43 -7.12 4.20
C LEU A 45 -2.73 -7.17 2.71
N VAL A 46 -2.72 -8.38 2.14
CA VAL A 46 -3.15 -8.63 0.77
C VAL A 46 -4.50 -9.36 0.82
N LEU A 47 -5.54 -8.72 0.28
CA LEU A 47 -6.91 -9.19 0.40
C LEU A 47 -7.61 -9.23 -0.96
N PRO A 48 -8.61 -10.11 -1.17
CA PRO A 48 -9.29 -10.27 -2.45
C PRO A 48 -10.27 -9.13 -2.78
N CYS A 49 -10.64 -8.31 -1.82
CA CYS A 49 -11.66 -7.28 -2.00
C CYS A 49 -11.34 -6.00 -1.21
N VAL A 50 -12.04 -4.92 -1.58
CA VAL A 50 -12.00 -3.63 -0.89
C VAL A 50 -13.38 -3.34 -0.32
N ASN A 51 -13.50 -3.46 1.01
CA ASN A 51 -14.72 -3.17 1.75
C ASN A 51 -14.42 -2.83 3.21
N SER A 52 -15.46 -2.50 3.97
CA SER A 52 -15.32 -2.13 5.39
C SER A 52 -14.83 -3.28 6.27
N ALA A 53 -15.23 -4.53 5.98
CA ALA A 53 -14.78 -5.70 6.75
C ALA A 53 -13.26 -5.94 6.57
N ALA A 54 -12.76 -5.82 5.33
CA ALA A 54 -11.32 -5.90 5.05
C ALA A 54 -10.55 -4.76 5.74
N MET A 55 -11.12 -3.55 5.78
CA MET A 55 -10.52 -2.43 6.51
C MET A 55 -10.50 -2.65 8.02
N GLU A 56 -11.53 -3.31 8.58
CA GLU A 56 -11.58 -3.67 10.01
C GLU A 56 -10.44 -4.62 10.38
N ILE A 57 -10.24 -5.68 9.59
CA ILE A 57 -9.12 -6.61 9.77
C ILE A 57 -7.77 -5.87 9.71
N HIS A 58 -7.63 -4.93 8.76
CA HIS A 58 -6.40 -4.13 8.65
C HIS A 58 -6.18 -3.25 9.88
N MET A 59 -7.23 -2.61 10.38
CA MET A 59 -7.16 -1.80 11.61
C MET A 59 -6.82 -2.61 12.85
N GLU A 60 -7.38 -3.82 12.98
CA GLU A 60 -7.01 -4.76 14.05
C GLU A 60 -5.53 -5.12 13.98
N THR A 61 -5.03 -5.43 12.78
CA THR A 61 -3.62 -5.72 12.56
C THR A 61 -2.72 -4.55 12.96
N ILE A 62 -3.11 -3.31 12.61
CA ILE A 62 -2.40 -2.10 13.03
C ILE A 62 -2.45 -1.96 14.56
N ALA A 63 -3.63 -2.11 15.16
CA ALA A 63 -3.82 -1.98 16.61
C ALA A 63 -2.93 -2.90 17.42
N GLN A 64 -2.73 -4.14 16.94
CA GLN A 64 -1.83 -5.13 17.55
C GLN A 64 -0.34 -4.72 17.49
N GLN A 65 0.04 -3.90 16.50
CA GLN A 65 1.42 -3.41 16.36
C GLN A 65 1.70 -2.13 17.16
N VAL A 66 0.66 -1.48 17.69
CA VAL A 66 0.83 -0.28 18.50
C VAL A 66 1.41 -0.65 19.87
N PRO A 67 2.56 -0.10 20.27
CA PRO A 67 3.16 -0.42 21.57
C PRO A 67 2.24 -0.11 22.74
N LYS A 68 2.32 -0.91 23.80
CA LYS A 68 1.52 -0.69 25.02
C LYS A 68 1.70 0.72 25.57
N GLY A 69 0.58 1.37 25.89
CA GLY A 69 0.55 2.75 26.36
C GLY A 69 0.72 3.83 25.28
N ARG A 70 0.74 3.43 24.01
CA ARG A 70 0.71 4.33 22.86
C ARG A 70 -0.66 4.31 22.19
N HIS A 71 -0.92 5.34 21.39
CA HIS A 71 -2.12 5.48 20.58
C HIS A 71 -1.71 5.86 19.14
N ALA A 72 -2.25 5.15 18.15
CA ALA A 72 -1.99 5.45 16.76
C ALA A 72 -3.04 6.42 16.20
N VAL A 73 -2.59 7.39 15.43
CA VAL A 73 -3.45 8.21 14.58
C VAL A 73 -3.26 7.74 13.14
N LEU A 74 -4.26 7.07 12.60
CA LEU A 74 -4.24 6.55 11.24
C LEU A 74 -4.88 7.57 10.29
N ILE A 75 -4.05 8.14 9.43
CA ILE A 75 -4.47 9.10 8.42
C ILE A 75 -4.91 8.34 7.18
N VAL A 76 -6.13 8.59 6.72
CA VAL A 76 -6.74 7.89 5.57
C VAL A 76 -7.34 8.89 4.59
N ASP A 77 -7.51 8.47 3.34
CA ASP A 77 -8.26 9.24 2.35
C ASP A 77 -9.77 9.19 2.61
N GLY A 78 -10.55 9.84 1.74
CA GLY A 78 -12.01 9.93 1.84
C GLY A 78 -12.78 8.71 1.32
N ALA A 79 -12.14 7.57 1.10
CA ALA A 79 -12.80 6.38 0.58
C ALA A 79 -13.97 5.91 1.48
N ALA A 80 -15.03 5.40 0.87
CA ALA A 80 -16.27 5.05 1.57
C ALA A 80 -16.09 3.94 2.61
N TRP A 81 -15.15 3.02 2.39
CA TRP A 81 -14.83 1.94 3.33
C TRP A 81 -14.00 2.40 4.54
N HIS A 82 -13.45 3.61 4.53
CA HIS A 82 -12.85 4.25 5.70
C HIS A 82 -13.95 4.85 6.59
N SER A 83 -14.79 3.99 7.17
CA SER A 83 -15.90 4.42 8.02
C SER A 83 -15.43 4.77 9.43
N TYR A 84 -15.98 5.84 10.03
CA TYR A 84 -15.78 6.16 11.46
C TYR A 84 -16.42 5.15 12.42
N LYS A 85 -17.20 4.18 11.90
CA LYS A 85 -17.73 3.06 12.70
C LYS A 85 -16.67 2.01 13.02
N LEU A 86 -15.54 2.04 12.28
CA LEU A 86 -14.38 1.20 12.55
C LEU A 86 -13.69 1.74 13.81
N ASN A 87 -13.84 1.05 14.93
CA ASN A 87 -13.34 1.52 16.21
C ASN A 87 -12.36 0.51 16.82
N GLN A 88 -11.15 0.98 17.08
CA GLN A 88 -10.14 0.26 17.84
C GLN A 88 -9.71 1.12 19.03
N PRO A 89 -9.58 0.56 20.24
CA PRO A 89 -9.35 1.35 21.46
C PRO A 89 -8.08 2.20 21.42
N ASN A 90 -7.07 1.78 20.64
CA ASN A 90 -5.75 2.40 20.54
C ASN A 90 -5.45 2.97 19.14
N VAL A 91 -6.48 3.12 18.27
CA VAL A 91 -6.33 3.71 16.93
C VAL A 91 -7.43 4.73 16.67
N THR A 92 -7.07 5.92 16.24
CA THR A 92 -8.02 6.94 15.77
C THR A 92 -7.85 7.18 14.28
N LEU A 93 -8.97 7.16 13.54
CA LEU A 93 -9.00 7.51 12.12
C LEU A 93 -9.11 9.02 11.93
N VAL A 94 -8.23 9.58 11.11
CA VAL A 94 -8.30 10.98 10.65
C VAL A 94 -8.38 10.99 9.13
N LYS A 95 -9.49 11.50 8.61
CA LYS A 95 -9.70 11.60 7.16
C LYS A 95 -9.03 12.84 6.60
N LEU A 96 -8.30 12.66 5.51
CA LEU A 96 -7.80 13.77 4.70
C LEU A 96 -8.95 14.49 3.97
N PRO A 97 -8.75 15.75 3.59
CA PRO A 97 -9.67 16.46 2.72
C PRO A 97 -9.93 15.68 1.42
N PRO A 98 -11.13 15.79 0.84
CA PRO A 98 -11.42 15.16 -0.45
C PRO A 98 -10.44 15.65 -1.53
N TYR A 99 -10.14 14.78 -2.49
CA TYR A 99 -9.29 15.08 -3.66
C TYR A 99 -7.88 15.59 -3.34
N SER A 100 -7.29 15.13 -2.21
CA SER A 100 -5.95 15.56 -1.77
C SER A 100 -4.97 14.38 -1.66
N PRO A 101 -4.72 13.62 -2.75
CA PRO A 101 -3.82 12.46 -2.70
C PRO A 101 -2.36 12.87 -2.40
N GLU A 102 -1.97 14.11 -2.71
CA GLU A 102 -0.64 14.66 -2.41
C GLU A 102 -0.37 14.75 -0.89
N LEU A 103 -1.41 14.83 -0.08
CA LEU A 103 -1.31 14.80 1.37
C LEU A 103 -1.16 13.37 1.91
N ASN A 104 -1.55 12.35 1.14
CA ASN A 104 -1.45 10.96 1.58
C ASN A 104 -0.08 10.36 1.22
N PRO A 105 0.82 10.15 2.21
CA PRO A 105 2.15 9.63 1.92
C PRO A 105 2.15 8.22 1.31
N ILE A 106 1.14 7.42 1.56
CA ILE A 106 1.05 6.04 1.05
C ILE A 106 0.99 5.98 -0.49
N GLU A 107 0.57 7.06 -1.16
CA GLU A 107 0.58 7.13 -2.62
C GLU A 107 1.97 6.96 -3.21
N GLN A 108 3.01 7.45 -2.52
CA GLN A 108 4.41 7.24 -2.92
C GLN A 108 4.84 5.78 -2.78
N VAL A 109 4.29 5.08 -1.78
CA VAL A 109 4.54 3.65 -1.60
C VAL A 109 3.90 2.86 -2.73
N TRP A 110 2.64 3.17 -3.09
CA TRP A 110 1.98 2.52 -4.23
C TRP A 110 2.73 2.73 -5.53
N LEU A 111 3.24 3.94 -5.77
CA LEU A 111 4.04 4.23 -6.94
C LEU A 111 5.35 3.43 -6.94
N TRP A 112 6.05 3.36 -5.81
CA TRP A 112 7.28 2.62 -5.65
C TRP A 112 7.06 1.11 -5.87
N LEU A 113 6.03 0.51 -5.24
CA LEU A 113 5.69 -0.90 -5.42
C LEU A 113 5.40 -1.23 -6.89
N LYS A 114 4.60 -0.38 -7.55
CA LYS A 114 4.31 -0.54 -8.98
C LYS A 114 5.57 -0.49 -9.83
N GLN A 115 6.40 0.52 -9.64
CA GLN A 115 7.58 0.73 -10.50
C GLN A 115 8.66 -0.32 -10.29
N LYS A 116 8.87 -0.78 -9.08
CA LYS A 116 9.96 -1.68 -8.73
C LYS A 116 9.60 -3.16 -8.80
N TRP A 117 8.36 -3.52 -8.46
CA TRP A 117 8.01 -4.90 -8.18
C TRP A 117 6.83 -5.44 -9.00
N LEU A 118 5.80 -4.64 -9.27
CA LEU A 118 4.50 -5.15 -9.70
C LEU A 118 4.10 -4.77 -11.14
N SER A 119 4.84 -3.87 -11.79
CA SER A 119 4.62 -3.52 -13.21
C SER A 119 5.41 -4.41 -14.15
N ASN A 120 4.95 -4.51 -15.40
CA ASN A 120 5.57 -5.30 -16.47
C ASN A 120 5.68 -6.80 -16.14
N ARG A 121 4.78 -7.33 -15.30
CA ARG A 121 4.70 -8.75 -14.93
C ARG A 121 3.46 -9.39 -15.52
N ALA A 122 3.53 -10.70 -15.78
CA ALA A 122 2.42 -11.60 -16.01
C ALA A 122 2.24 -12.52 -14.80
N TYR A 123 1.01 -12.87 -14.50
CA TYR A 123 0.66 -13.72 -13.36
C TYR A 123 -0.18 -14.90 -13.87
N ASP A 124 0.27 -16.13 -13.63
CA ASP A 124 -0.38 -17.34 -14.12
C ASP A 124 -1.73 -17.59 -13.44
N ASN A 125 -1.86 -17.21 -12.16
CA ASN A 125 -3.04 -17.43 -11.34
C ASN A 125 -3.13 -16.38 -10.22
N TYR A 126 -4.20 -16.47 -9.42
CA TYR A 126 -4.45 -15.57 -8.29
C TYR A 126 -3.37 -15.67 -7.21
N GLU A 127 -2.90 -16.87 -6.90
CA GLU A 127 -1.86 -17.11 -5.91
C GLU A 127 -0.57 -16.37 -6.28
N ALA A 128 -0.17 -16.42 -7.55
CA ALA A 128 1.00 -15.69 -8.04
C ALA A 128 0.87 -14.16 -7.88
N ILE A 129 -0.37 -13.62 -7.97
CA ILE A 129 -0.62 -12.21 -7.69
C ILE A 129 -0.44 -11.90 -6.20
N VAL A 130 -1.00 -12.75 -5.34
CA VAL A 130 -0.89 -12.61 -3.87
C VAL A 130 0.56 -12.67 -3.43
N ASP A 131 1.30 -13.68 -3.89
CA ASP A 131 2.70 -13.87 -3.55
C ASP A 131 3.55 -12.68 -3.98
N ALA A 132 3.37 -12.19 -5.22
CA ALA A 132 4.09 -11.01 -5.68
C ALA A 132 3.75 -9.75 -4.89
N CYS A 133 2.48 -9.57 -4.47
CA CYS A 133 2.07 -8.46 -3.63
C CYS A 133 2.68 -8.55 -2.22
N CYS A 134 2.70 -9.75 -1.63
CA CYS A 134 3.32 -10.00 -0.32
C CYS A 134 4.84 -9.77 -0.37
N GLU A 135 5.52 -10.32 -1.38
CA GLU A 135 6.95 -10.12 -1.59
C GLU A 135 7.29 -8.62 -1.72
N ALA A 136 6.58 -7.91 -2.60
CA ALA A 136 6.79 -6.49 -2.82
C ALA A 136 6.57 -5.66 -1.55
N TRP A 137 5.50 -5.97 -0.78
CA TRP A 137 5.23 -5.29 0.48
C TRP A 137 6.29 -5.58 1.53
N ASN A 138 6.73 -6.83 1.67
CA ASN A 138 7.76 -7.22 2.64
C ASN A 138 9.08 -6.50 2.35
N HIS A 139 9.50 -6.43 1.09
CA HIS A 139 10.69 -5.64 0.71
C HIS A 139 10.59 -4.16 1.08
N PHE A 140 9.40 -3.58 1.03
CA PHE A 140 9.18 -2.20 1.50
C PHE A 140 9.21 -2.12 3.03
N ALA A 141 8.49 -3.02 3.72
CA ALA A 141 8.30 -2.98 5.16
C ALA A 141 9.58 -3.32 5.96
N ASP A 142 10.44 -4.16 5.42
CA ASP A 142 11.71 -4.56 6.04
C ASP A 142 12.77 -3.44 6.01
N ASP A 143 12.68 -2.52 5.05
CA ASP A 143 13.58 -1.35 4.97
C ASP A 143 12.98 -0.14 5.69
N LYS A 144 13.23 -0.03 7.00
CA LYS A 144 12.76 1.09 7.83
C LYS A 144 13.19 2.46 7.32
N ALA A 145 14.38 2.56 6.72
CA ALA A 145 14.87 3.81 6.17
C ALA A 145 14.08 4.20 4.90
N LEU A 146 13.74 3.23 4.07
CA LEU A 146 12.89 3.42 2.91
C LEU A 146 11.48 3.86 3.31
N VAL A 147 10.87 3.17 4.29
CA VAL A 147 9.55 3.53 4.84
C VAL A 147 9.55 4.98 5.31
N SER A 148 10.51 5.36 6.16
CA SER A 148 10.63 6.73 6.65
C SER A 148 10.82 7.73 5.51
N ARG A 149 11.68 7.44 4.55
CA ARG A 149 11.99 8.32 3.41
C ARG A 149 10.78 8.54 2.50
N LEU A 150 10.04 7.49 2.14
CA LEU A 150 8.89 7.58 1.25
C LEU A 150 7.68 8.22 1.92
N CYS A 151 7.48 7.95 3.22
CA CYS A 151 6.28 8.38 3.94
C CYS A 151 6.44 9.70 4.69
N ARG A 152 7.66 10.25 4.84
CA ARG A 152 7.86 11.52 5.53
C ARG A 152 7.20 12.67 4.77
N ARG A 153 6.42 13.47 5.49
CA ARG A 153 5.84 14.74 5.02
C ARG A 153 6.11 15.82 6.06
N LYS A 154 6.40 17.05 5.60
CA LYS A 154 6.70 18.18 6.50
C LYS A 154 5.54 18.45 7.46
N TRP A 155 4.32 18.36 6.98
CA TRP A 155 3.12 18.60 7.79
C TRP A 155 2.80 17.49 8.80
N ALA A 156 3.29 16.26 8.57
CA ALA A 156 3.10 15.09 9.45
C ALA A 156 4.32 14.80 10.33
N SER A 157 5.33 15.66 10.30
CA SER A 157 6.53 15.55 11.13
C SER A 157 6.34 16.44 12.36
N MET A 158 5.86 15.83 13.45
CA MET A 158 5.86 16.42 14.79
C MET A 158 7.08 15.94 15.56
#